data_2aa9c01d5fe3d7bad49e39c196d9123c
#
_entry.id   2aa9c01d5fe3d7bad49e39c196d9123c
#
_cell.length_a   1.000
_cell.length_b   1.000
_cell.length_c   1.000
_cell.angle_alpha   90.00
_cell.angle_beta   90.00
_cell.angle_gamma   90.00
#
_symmetry.space_group_name_H-M   'P 1'
#
loop_
_entity.id
_entity.type
_entity.pdbx_description
1 polymer ?
#
loop_
_entity_poly.entity_id
_entity_poly.type
_entity_poly.pdbx_seq_one_letter_code
_entity_poly.pdbx_strand_id
1 'polypeptide(L)'
;MDTLKLLRDYFPTAVYTGKCLVFISEEWRVELTEHKDGDFSKGAAQPSIIRVRIFKRALSGEFIPGFYEDFQLPTLGELAEQIEKYVQQAIGSNLRENVE
;
A
#
# COMPACT_ATOMS: atom_id res chain seq x y z
N MET A 1 -11.78 -3.29 -12.58
CA MET A 1 -11.72 -2.13 -11.70
C MET A 1 -10.40 -2.13 -10.95
N ASP A 2 -9.79 -0.99 -10.86
CA ASP A 2 -8.46 -0.86 -10.28
C ASP A 2 -8.59 -0.50 -8.80
N THR A 3 -8.30 -1.44 -7.94
CA THR A 3 -8.44 -1.24 -6.51
C THR A 3 -7.51 -0.13 -5.99
N LEU A 4 -6.30 -0.07 -6.54
CA LEU A 4 -5.37 0.97 -6.13
C LEU A 4 -5.89 2.36 -6.44
N LYS A 5 -6.52 2.50 -7.60
CA LYS A 5 -7.06 3.79 -7.99
C LYS A 5 -8.16 4.23 -7.04
N LEU A 6 -8.94 3.27 -6.55
CA LEU A 6 -9.98 3.58 -5.57
C LEU A 6 -9.40 3.85 -4.20
N LEU A 7 -8.35 3.12 -3.84
CA LEU A 7 -7.68 3.34 -2.56
C LEU A 7 -7.05 4.72 -2.48
N ARG A 8 -6.69 5.29 -3.61
CA ARG A 8 -6.06 6.61 -3.63
C ARG A 8 -6.90 7.65 -2.89
N ASP A 9 -8.20 7.50 -2.94
CA ASP A 9 -9.10 8.46 -2.29
C ASP A 9 -8.98 8.41 -0.77
N TYR A 10 -8.49 7.31 -0.24
CA TYR A 10 -8.31 7.16 1.20
C TYR A 10 -6.93 7.64 1.66
N PHE A 11 -6.03 7.87 0.72
CA PHE A 11 -4.66 8.27 1.05
C PHE A 11 -4.27 9.49 0.23
N PRO A 12 -4.70 10.67 0.67
CA PRO A 12 -4.50 11.87 -0.16
C PRO A 12 -3.05 12.25 -0.38
N THR A 13 -2.14 11.77 0.46
CA THR A 13 -0.74 12.10 0.28
C THR A 13 -0.01 11.15 -0.66
N ALA A 14 -0.69 10.11 -1.13
CA ALA A 14 -0.07 9.13 -1.99
C ALA A 14 -0.04 9.62 -3.43
N VAL A 15 0.95 9.14 -4.17
CA VAL A 15 1.06 9.39 -5.59
C VAL A 15 0.72 8.10 -6.33
N TYR A 16 -0.23 8.18 -7.25
CA TYR A 16 -0.60 7.03 -8.05
C TYR A 16 0.18 7.07 -9.35
N THR A 17 1.00 6.04 -9.56
CA THR A 17 1.88 6.00 -10.73
C THR A 17 1.28 5.28 -11.91
N GLY A 18 0.08 4.72 -11.76
CA GLY A 18 -0.52 3.85 -12.76
C GLY A 18 -0.31 2.39 -12.44
N LYS A 19 0.64 2.08 -11.60
CA LYS A 19 0.93 0.71 -11.18
C LYS A 19 0.92 0.54 -9.68
N CYS A 20 1.21 1.61 -8.95
CA CYS A 20 1.22 1.52 -7.50
C CYS A 20 0.90 2.86 -6.88
N LEU A 21 0.58 2.81 -5.59
CA LEU A 21 0.47 4.01 -4.78
C LEU A 21 1.76 4.13 -3.98
N VAL A 22 2.33 5.32 -3.96
CA VAL A 22 3.63 5.52 -3.36
C VAL A 22 3.56 6.67 -2.36
N PHE A 23 4.11 6.43 -1.18
CA PHE A 23 4.30 7.46 -0.16
C PHE A 23 5.79 7.58 0.07
N ILE A 24 6.30 8.79 0.02
CA ILE A 24 7.73 9.02 0.21
C ILE A 24 7.93 10.05 1.30
N SER A 25 8.76 9.72 2.26
CA SER A 25 9.19 10.66 3.28
C SER A 25 10.72 10.66 3.28
N GLU A 26 11.29 11.37 4.23
CA GLU A 26 12.74 11.47 4.28
C GLU A 26 13.41 10.13 4.56
N GLU A 27 12.76 9.28 5.35
CA GLU A 27 13.39 8.05 5.79
C GLU A 27 12.74 6.80 5.22
N TRP A 28 11.51 6.92 4.71
CA TRP A 28 10.72 5.76 4.33
C TRP A 28 10.10 5.94 2.97
N ARG A 29 9.92 4.83 2.31
CA ARG A 29 9.10 4.75 1.11
C ARG A 29 8.15 3.59 1.29
N VAL A 30 6.87 3.83 1.05
CA VAL A 30 5.84 2.80 1.15
C VAL A 30 5.20 2.66 -0.20
N GLU A 31 5.13 1.43 -0.69
CA GLU A 31 4.51 1.15 -1.98
C GLU A 31 3.36 0.18 -1.79
N LEU A 32 2.23 0.50 -2.38
CA LEU A 32 1.09 -0.39 -2.42
C LEU A 32 0.92 -0.88 -3.85
N THR A 33 0.97 -2.19 -4.03
CA THR A 33 0.76 -2.80 -5.34
C THR A 33 -0.40 -3.76 -5.26
N GLU A 34 -1.06 -3.94 -6.39
CA GLU A 34 -2.21 -4.83 -6.45
C GLU A 34 -1.81 -6.12 -7.15
N HIS A 35 -2.17 -7.23 -6.55
CA HIS A 35 -1.90 -8.54 -7.10
C HIS A 35 -3.20 -9.33 -7.13
N LYS A 36 -3.40 -10.06 -8.20
CA LYS A 36 -4.55 -10.94 -8.29
C LYS A 36 -4.08 -12.32 -7.91
N ASP A 37 -4.66 -12.80 -6.83
CA ASP A 37 -4.37 -14.14 -6.41
C ASP A 37 -5.24 -15.06 -7.21
N GLY A 38 -4.62 -16.09 -7.82
CA GLY A 38 -5.52 -16.90 -8.22
C GLY A 38 -5.41 -17.92 -9.27
N ASP A 39 -6.37 -18.76 -9.21
CA ASP A 39 -6.56 -19.84 -10.14
C ASP A 39 -7.69 -19.41 -11.07
N PHE A 40 -7.33 -18.94 -12.23
CA PHE A 40 -8.33 -18.46 -13.18
C PHE A 40 -9.17 -19.57 -13.75
N SER A 41 -8.78 -20.83 -13.51
CA SER A 41 -9.52 -21.94 -14.05
C SER A 41 -10.91 -22.07 -13.45
N LYS A 42 -11.13 -21.44 -12.31
CA LYS A 42 -12.43 -21.54 -11.67
C LYS A 42 -13.44 -20.54 -12.21
N GLY A 43 -13.01 -19.61 -13.01
CA GLY A 43 -13.93 -18.69 -13.64
C GLY A 43 -14.57 -17.69 -12.72
N ALA A 44 -14.23 -17.68 -11.46
CA ALA A 44 -14.78 -16.72 -10.52
C ALA A 44 -13.91 -15.48 -10.47
N ALA A 45 -14.51 -14.38 -10.09
CA ALA A 45 -13.75 -13.16 -9.91
C ALA A 45 -12.73 -13.37 -8.80
N GLN A 46 -11.50 -13.03 -9.09
CA GLN A 46 -10.43 -13.19 -8.14
C GLN A 46 -10.33 -11.96 -7.26
N PRO A 47 -10.28 -12.13 -5.95
CA PRO A 47 -10.08 -10.97 -5.08
C PRO A 47 -8.68 -10.42 -5.27
N SER A 48 -8.58 -9.11 -5.14
CA SER A 48 -7.31 -8.45 -5.22
C SER A 48 -6.60 -8.49 -3.89
N ILE A 49 -5.31 -8.70 -3.95
CA ILE A 49 -4.46 -8.62 -2.78
C ILE A 49 -3.65 -7.35 -2.91
N ILE A 50 -3.65 -6.54 -1.86
CA ILE A 50 -2.84 -5.34 -1.84
C ILE A 50 -1.60 -5.64 -1.03
N ARG A 51 -0.45 -5.52 -1.68
CA ARG A 51 0.84 -5.73 -1.01
C ARG A 51 1.42 -4.40 -0.62
N VAL A 52 1.69 -4.25 0.65
CA VAL A 52 2.29 -3.05 1.19
C VAL A 52 3.76 -3.34 1.44
N ARG A 53 4.64 -2.68 0.71
CA ARG A 53 6.07 -2.84 0.87
C ARG A 53 6.63 -1.60 1.53
N ILE A 54 7.52 -1.80 2.49
CA ILE A 54 8.12 -0.71 3.22
C ILE A 54 9.61 -0.72 2.97
N PHE A 55 10.13 0.42 2.53
CA PHE A 55 11.54 0.59 2.24
C PHE A 55 12.11 1.62 3.19
N LYS A 56 13.33 1.41 3.60
CA LYS A 56 14.02 2.36 4.46
C LYS A 56 15.17 3.00 3.69
N ARG A 57 15.35 4.30 3.89
CA ARG A 57 16.46 5.00 3.22
C ARG A 57 17.76 4.67 3.92
N ALA A 58 18.74 4.24 3.13
CA ALA A 58 20.08 3.98 3.62
C ALA A 58 20.87 5.28 3.70
N LEU A 59 22.03 5.20 4.30
CA LEU A 59 22.92 6.36 4.38
C LEU A 59 23.31 6.87 3.00
N SER A 60 23.35 5.97 2.03
CA SER A 60 23.66 6.34 0.64
C SER A 60 22.55 7.12 -0.02
N GLY A 61 21.37 7.17 0.58
CA GLY A 61 20.22 7.83 -0.02
C GLY A 61 19.30 6.90 -0.76
N GLU A 62 19.68 5.66 -0.94
CA GLU A 62 18.84 4.68 -1.62
C GLU A 62 17.83 4.09 -0.66
N PHE A 63 16.67 3.74 -1.20
CA PHE A 63 15.65 3.05 -0.44
C PHE A 63 15.87 1.55 -0.57
N ILE A 64 16.00 0.90 0.57
CA ILE A 64 16.29 -0.53 0.63
C ILE A 64 15.04 -1.26 1.10
N PRO A 65 14.62 -2.32 0.41
CA PRO A 65 13.43 -3.07 0.84
C PRO A 65 13.60 -3.64 2.24
N GLY A 66 12.60 -3.42 3.07
CA GLY A 66 12.62 -3.95 4.42
C GLY A 66 11.68 -5.13 4.55
N PHE A 67 10.38 -4.86 4.56
CA PHE A 67 9.42 -5.93 4.76
C PHE A 67 8.12 -5.57 4.06
N TYR A 68 7.24 -6.53 3.99
CA TYR A 68 5.96 -6.31 3.34
C TYR A 68 4.87 -7.14 4.01
N GLU A 69 3.63 -6.78 3.70
CA GLU A 69 2.47 -7.49 4.19
C GLU A 69 1.40 -7.44 3.12
N ASP A 70 0.66 -8.54 2.99
CA ASP A 70 -0.42 -8.63 2.02
C ASP A 70 -1.76 -8.50 2.73
N PHE A 71 -2.66 -7.73 2.12
CA PHE A 71 -3.97 -7.47 2.69
C PHE A 71 -5.06 -7.82 1.69
N GLN A 72 -6.12 -8.42 2.21
CA GLN A 72 -7.26 -8.78 1.38
C GLN A 72 -8.51 -8.67 2.25
N LEU A 73 -9.30 -7.65 2.00
CA LEU A 73 -10.46 -7.38 2.81
C LEU A 73 -11.65 -7.06 1.92
N PRO A 74 -12.87 -7.28 2.42
CA PRO A 74 -14.05 -7.17 1.57
C PRO A 74 -14.40 -5.75 1.14
N THR A 75 -14.04 -4.76 1.93
CA THR A 75 -14.38 -3.39 1.57
C THR A 75 -13.14 -2.53 1.53
N LEU A 76 -13.22 -1.46 0.74
CA LEU A 76 -12.10 -0.53 0.64
C LEU A 76 -11.84 0.18 1.95
N GLY A 77 -12.88 0.50 2.69
CA GLY A 77 -12.71 1.19 3.97
C GLY A 77 -11.93 0.34 4.96
N GLU A 78 -12.29 -0.92 5.06
CA GLU A 78 -11.56 -1.83 5.95
C GLU A 78 -10.14 -2.04 5.50
N LEU A 79 -9.97 -2.16 4.19
CA LEU A 79 -8.64 -2.35 3.63
C LEU A 79 -7.75 -1.16 3.93
N ALA A 80 -8.25 0.04 3.70
CA ALA A 80 -7.49 1.26 3.95
C ALA A 80 -7.12 1.36 5.44
N GLU A 81 -8.05 1.00 6.30
CA GLU A 81 -7.82 1.07 7.73
C GLU A 81 -6.72 0.12 8.18
N GLN A 82 -6.75 -1.09 7.66
CA GLN A 82 -5.73 -2.08 8.03
C GLN A 82 -4.37 -1.70 7.48
N ILE A 83 -4.32 -1.19 6.28
CA ILE A 83 -3.07 -0.71 5.70
C ILE A 83 -2.50 0.41 6.56
N GLU A 84 -3.36 1.35 6.95
CA GLU A 84 -2.92 2.46 7.79
C GLU A 84 -2.33 1.97 9.10
N LYS A 85 -3.00 1.03 9.74
CA LYS A 85 -2.50 0.50 11.00
C LYS A 85 -1.16 -0.18 10.84
N TYR A 86 -1.01 -0.95 9.76
CA TYR A 86 0.23 -1.66 9.53
C TYR A 86 1.39 -0.67 9.33
N VAL A 87 1.16 0.33 8.51
CA VAL A 87 2.22 1.30 8.23
C VAL A 87 2.54 2.11 9.47
N GLN A 88 1.51 2.51 10.21
CA GLN A 88 1.73 3.28 11.42
C GLN A 88 2.58 2.50 12.42
N GLN A 89 2.32 1.22 12.56
CA GLN A 89 3.11 0.39 13.46
C GLN A 89 4.53 0.21 12.95
N ALA A 90 4.69 0.14 11.65
CA ALA A 90 6.00 -0.15 11.07
C ALA A 90 6.91 1.06 11.05
N ILE A 91 6.38 2.24 10.74
CA ILE A 91 7.21 3.41 10.59
C ILE A 91 6.82 4.57 11.50
N GLY A 92 5.73 4.42 12.24
CA GLY A 92 5.32 5.46 13.18
C GLY A 92 4.69 6.68 12.53
N SER A 93 4.31 6.59 11.27
CA SER A 93 3.71 7.70 10.56
C SER A 93 2.30 7.37 10.13
N ASN A 94 1.48 8.39 10.05
CA ASN A 94 0.10 8.26 9.66
C ASN A 94 -0.05 8.66 8.20
N LEU A 95 -0.43 7.71 7.36
CA LEU A 95 -0.54 7.95 5.93
C LEU A 95 -1.78 8.73 5.55
N ARG A 96 -2.83 8.61 6.32
CA ARG A 96 -4.11 9.20 5.95
C ARG A 96 -4.26 10.63 6.39
N GLU A 97 -3.46 11.06 7.32
CA GLU A 97 -3.53 12.41 7.83
C GLU A 97 -2.34 13.18 7.37
N ASN A 98 -2.62 14.36 6.88
CA ASN A 98 -1.57 15.24 6.46
C ASN A 98 -1.27 16.17 7.61
N VAL A 99 -0.46 15.70 8.52
CA VAL A 99 -0.15 16.43 9.73
C VAL A 99 1.10 17.26 9.49
N GLU A 100 0.98 18.49 9.84
CA GLU A 100 2.11 19.32 9.67
C GLU A 100 2.76 19.64 10.88
#